data_3e30829b9d2a65eea45fdb6f754dc645
#
_entry.id   3e30829b9d2a65eea45fdb6f754dc645
#
_cell.length_a   1.000
_cell.length_b   1.000
_cell.length_c   1.000
_cell.angle_alpha   90.00
_cell.angle_beta   90.00
_cell.angle_gamma   90.00
#
_symmetry.space_group_name_H-M   'P 1'
#
loop_
_entity.id
_entity.type
_entity.pdbx_description
1 polymer ?
#
loop_
_entity_poly.entity_id
_entity_poly.type
_entity_poly.pdbx_seq_one_letter_code
_entity_poly.pdbx_strand_id
1 'polypeptide(L)'
;KTEGSPAASTPATDGERIVSYFGSCGLFCYDLDGHELWKFEMPPAATIADFGTGVSPILADGVVVLLHDETKDPRIIALDAATGKLLWEKKRESRSGFGTPAVWQTPAGIQIAAPGYGRMIGYDLQTGDEKWHVEGMPSASCTTPIIVDGNLFYAGWSPGDPEEKGFKMPEFAALLKENNADADQDGSLSKQESQNSMIKDFFDNQDANKDGKITLDEWD
;
A
#
# COMPACT_ATOMS: atom_id res chain seq x y z
N LYS A 1 -8.14 -11.38 -10.53
CA LYS A 1 -7.90 -11.21 -9.10
C LYS A 1 -8.80 -12.14 -8.33
N THR A 2 -8.22 -12.95 -7.46
CA THR A 2 -8.95 -13.86 -6.58
C THR A 2 -9.31 -13.20 -5.24
N GLU A 3 -8.60 -12.13 -4.89
CA GLU A 3 -8.77 -11.39 -3.63
C GLU A 3 -8.78 -9.88 -3.88
N GLY A 4 -9.42 -9.14 -2.99
CA GLY A 4 -9.57 -7.70 -3.08
C GLY A 4 -10.62 -7.21 -4.08
N SER A 5 -10.92 -5.93 -3.99
CA SER A 5 -11.84 -5.22 -4.88
C SER A 5 -11.15 -4.01 -5.51
N PRO A 6 -11.34 -3.74 -6.80
CA PRO A 6 -10.83 -2.50 -7.41
C PRO A 6 -11.48 -1.23 -6.81
N ALA A 7 -12.55 -1.37 -6.05
CA ALA A 7 -13.29 -0.30 -5.39
C ALA A 7 -13.20 -0.39 -3.85
N ALA A 8 -12.04 -0.77 -3.31
CA ALA A 8 -11.84 -0.89 -1.85
C ALA A 8 -11.66 0.47 -1.16
N SER A 9 -11.28 1.51 -1.89
CA SER A 9 -11.01 2.85 -1.36
C SER A 9 -12.30 3.57 -0.95
N THR A 10 -12.25 4.28 0.17
CA THR A 10 -13.33 5.18 0.59
C THR A 10 -13.22 6.50 -0.17
N PRO A 11 -14.28 7.00 -0.81
CA PRO A 11 -14.27 8.30 -1.44
C PRO A 11 -14.08 9.44 -0.44
N ALA A 12 -13.40 10.51 -0.87
CA ALA A 12 -13.26 11.75 -0.11
C ALA A 12 -14.20 12.83 -0.65
N THR A 13 -14.70 13.72 0.22
CA THR A 13 -15.56 14.85 -0.17
C THR A 13 -15.24 16.10 0.63
N ASP A 14 -15.40 17.26 0.00
CA ASP A 14 -15.38 18.59 0.63
C ASP A 14 -16.78 19.21 0.75
N GLY A 15 -17.83 18.47 0.38
CA GLY A 15 -19.21 18.95 0.35
C GLY A 15 -19.61 19.58 -0.98
N GLU A 16 -18.68 19.76 -1.92
CA GLU A 16 -18.93 20.25 -3.29
C GLU A 16 -18.66 19.17 -4.34
N ARG A 17 -17.72 18.28 -4.05
CA ARG A 17 -17.28 17.21 -4.94
C ARG A 17 -16.97 15.92 -4.21
N ILE A 18 -16.91 14.82 -4.95
CA ILE A 18 -16.59 13.49 -4.47
C ILE A 18 -15.41 12.99 -5.30
N VAL A 19 -14.33 12.61 -4.63
CA VAL A 19 -13.13 12.03 -5.26
C VAL A 19 -13.03 10.56 -4.91
N SER A 20 -13.03 9.70 -5.91
CA SER A 20 -12.91 8.24 -5.79
C SER A 20 -11.61 7.75 -6.40
N TYR A 21 -10.96 6.77 -5.76
CA TYR A 21 -9.78 6.11 -6.28
C TYR A 21 -10.07 4.65 -6.61
N PHE A 22 -9.62 4.24 -7.78
CA PHE A 22 -9.68 2.85 -8.25
C PHE A 22 -8.26 2.41 -8.63
N GLY A 23 -7.70 1.46 -7.91
CA GLY A 23 -6.34 0.98 -8.12
C GLY A 23 -6.06 0.42 -9.52
N SER A 24 -7.10 0.15 -10.30
CA SER A 24 -7.00 -0.33 -11.68
C SER A 24 -6.92 0.77 -12.75
N CYS A 25 -7.28 2.02 -12.43
CA CYS A 25 -7.42 3.06 -13.45
C CYS A 25 -7.18 4.49 -12.96
N GLY A 26 -7.10 4.78 -11.64
CA GLY A 26 -6.75 6.09 -11.12
C GLY A 26 -7.83 6.78 -10.32
N LEU A 27 -7.80 8.11 -10.31
CA LEU A 27 -8.70 8.99 -9.56
C LEU A 27 -9.78 9.59 -10.48
N PHE A 28 -10.99 9.69 -9.93
CA PHE A 28 -12.16 10.27 -10.59
C PHE A 28 -12.85 11.24 -9.65
N CYS A 29 -13.22 12.39 -10.15
CA CYS A 29 -13.95 13.40 -9.40
C CYS A 29 -15.31 13.66 -10.03
N TYR A 30 -16.31 13.74 -9.18
CA TYR A 30 -17.70 14.00 -9.54
C TYR A 30 -18.26 15.16 -8.73
N ASP A 31 -19.25 15.88 -9.28
CA ASP A 31 -20.10 16.73 -8.47
C ASP A 31 -21.07 15.91 -7.62
N LEU A 32 -21.87 16.57 -6.79
CA LEU A 32 -22.85 15.88 -5.91
C LEU A 32 -24.04 15.30 -6.68
N ASP A 33 -24.23 15.68 -7.93
CA ASP A 33 -25.27 15.13 -8.82
C ASP A 33 -24.73 13.92 -9.62
N GLY A 34 -23.44 13.58 -9.47
CA GLY A 34 -22.78 12.43 -10.10
C GLY A 34 -22.23 12.71 -11.50
N HIS A 35 -22.13 13.97 -11.94
CA HIS A 35 -21.46 14.29 -13.18
C HIS A 35 -19.96 14.30 -13.00
N GLU A 36 -19.22 13.65 -13.92
CA GLU A 36 -17.75 13.65 -13.89
C GLU A 36 -17.22 15.07 -14.15
N LEU A 37 -16.41 15.56 -13.22
CA LEU A 37 -15.72 16.85 -13.34
C LEU A 37 -14.34 16.67 -13.96
N TRP A 38 -13.59 15.67 -13.52
CA TRP A 38 -12.28 15.32 -14.05
C TRP A 38 -11.89 13.89 -13.72
N LYS A 39 -10.89 13.37 -14.44
CA LYS A 39 -10.22 12.12 -14.13
C LYS A 39 -8.70 12.29 -14.22
N PHE A 40 -7.98 11.54 -13.40
CA PHE A 40 -6.53 11.40 -13.42
C PHE A 40 -6.19 9.93 -13.61
N GLU A 41 -5.89 9.56 -14.86
CA GLU A 41 -5.63 8.16 -15.22
C GLU A 41 -4.27 7.70 -14.69
N MET A 42 -4.23 6.49 -14.13
CA MET A 42 -3.03 5.85 -13.62
C MET A 42 -2.99 4.40 -14.13
N PRO A 43 -1.79 3.84 -14.33
CA PRO A 43 -1.67 2.41 -14.63
C PRO A 43 -2.19 1.58 -13.44
N PRO A 44 -2.60 0.34 -13.66
CA PRO A 44 -2.97 -0.56 -12.57
C PRO A 44 -1.83 -0.68 -11.56
N ALA A 45 -2.16 -0.49 -10.28
CA ALA A 45 -1.19 -0.59 -9.20
C ALA A 45 -0.69 -2.03 -9.05
N ALA A 46 0.63 -2.20 -9.00
CA ALA A 46 1.25 -3.48 -8.67
C ALA A 46 1.43 -3.58 -7.15
N THR A 47 0.76 -4.54 -6.53
CA THR A 47 0.77 -4.72 -5.08
C THR A 47 1.30 -6.10 -4.69
N ILE A 48 1.82 -6.23 -3.47
CA ILE A 48 2.29 -7.49 -2.94
C ILE A 48 1.16 -8.54 -3.01
N ALA A 49 1.48 -9.74 -3.44
CA ALA A 49 0.55 -10.86 -3.59
C ALA A 49 -0.76 -10.50 -4.35
N ASP A 50 -0.73 -9.46 -5.18
CA ASP A 50 -1.88 -8.93 -5.94
C ASP A 50 -3.12 -8.61 -5.07
N PHE A 51 -2.92 -8.23 -3.80
CA PHE A 51 -4.01 -7.89 -2.88
C PHE A 51 -4.83 -6.67 -3.33
N GLY A 52 -4.27 -5.87 -4.23
CA GLY A 52 -4.89 -4.62 -4.65
C GLY A 52 -4.55 -3.46 -3.71
N THR A 53 -5.19 -2.32 -3.92
CA THR A 53 -4.96 -1.10 -3.15
C THR A 53 -6.01 -0.97 -2.04
N GLY A 54 -5.55 -0.67 -0.80
CA GLY A 54 -6.43 -0.37 0.34
C GLY A 54 -6.44 1.11 0.74
N VAL A 55 -5.63 1.91 0.07
CA VAL A 55 -5.48 3.35 0.36
C VAL A 55 -6.67 4.14 -0.16
N SER A 56 -7.13 5.12 0.61
CA SER A 56 -8.14 6.08 0.17
C SER A 56 -7.52 7.44 -0.15
N PRO A 57 -8.07 8.20 -1.10
CA PRO A 57 -7.69 9.59 -1.28
C PRO A 57 -8.11 10.42 -0.07
N ILE A 58 -7.41 11.51 0.19
CA ILE A 58 -7.83 12.54 1.15
C ILE A 58 -7.97 13.87 0.41
N LEU A 59 -8.83 14.74 0.97
CA LEU A 59 -9.13 16.06 0.42
C LEU A 59 -8.99 17.09 1.53
N ALA A 60 -8.13 18.10 1.33
CA ALA A 60 -7.93 19.17 2.28
C ALA A 60 -7.49 20.44 1.54
N ASP A 61 -8.05 21.59 1.92
CA ASP A 61 -7.66 22.91 1.41
C ASP A 61 -7.52 22.98 -0.12
N GLY A 62 -8.47 22.37 -0.83
CA GLY A 62 -8.49 22.33 -2.29
C GLY A 62 -7.46 21.38 -2.94
N VAL A 63 -6.81 20.52 -2.16
CA VAL A 63 -5.82 19.54 -2.63
C VAL A 63 -6.30 18.12 -2.37
N VAL A 64 -6.28 17.29 -3.40
CA VAL A 64 -6.46 15.84 -3.30
C VAL A 64 -5.10 15.19 -3.15
N VAL A 65 -4.92 14.35 -2.12
CA VAL A 65 -3.67 13.60 -1.92
C VAL A 65 -3.96 12.10 -1.95
N LEU A 66 -3.10 11.36 -2.64
CA LEU A 66 -3.14 9.89 -2.68
C LEU A 66 -1.75 9.33 -2.37
N LEU A 67 -1.68 8.36 -1.46
CA LEU A 67 -0.54 7.47 -1.35
C LEU A 67 -0.68 6.36 -2.39
N HIS A 68 0.24 6.31 -3.34
CA HIS A 68 0.31 5.25 -4.33
C HIS A 68 1.54 4.39 -4.03
N ASP A 69 1.50 3.74 -2.85
CA ASP A 69 2.57 2.89 -2.36
C ASP A 69 2.44 1.49 -2.97
N GLU A 70 2.84 1.36 -4.21
CA GLU A 70 2.93 0.11 -4.94
C GLU A 70 4.35 -0.50 -4.90
N THR A 71 4.52 -1.71 -5.42
CA THR A 71 5.80 -2.42 -5.36
C THR A 71 6.86 -1.92 -6.33
N LYS A 72 6.47 -1.27 -7.45
CA LYS A 72 7.38 -0.87 -8.53
C LYS A 72 7.78 0.59 -8.50
N ASP A 73 6.83 1.48 -8.26
CA ASP A 73 7.04 2.94 -8.31
C ASP A 73 6.22 3.64 -7.22
N PRO A 74 6.56 3.38 -5.93
CA PRO A 74 5.84 3.96 -4.80
C PRO A 74 6.00 5.48 -4.75
N ARG A 75 4.89 6.19 -4.58
CA ARG A 75 4.85 7.65 -4.59
C ARG A 75 3.66 8.21 -3.81
N ILE A 76 3.77 9.47 -3.44
CA ILE A 76 2.65 10.31 -3.00
C ILE A 76 2.39 11.34 -4.08
N ILE A 77 1.14 11.56 -4.43
CA ILE A 77 0.72 12.54 -5.43
C ILE A 77 -0.29 13.52 -4.84
N ALA A 78 -0.24 14.75 -5.29
CA ALA A 78 -1.23 15.77 -4.95
C ALA A 78 -1.77 16.44 -6.22
N LEU A 79 -3.09 16.53 -6.28
CA LEU A 79 -3.81 17.13 -7.41
C LEU A 79 -4.61 18.35 -6.92
N ASP A 80 -4.77 19.34 -7.77
CA ASP A 80 -5.75 20.40 -7.60
C ASP A 80 -7.16 19.81 -7.61
N ALA A 81 -7.90 20.01 -6.57
CA ALA A 81 -9.21 19.37 -6.37
C ALA A 81 -10.27 19.85 -7.38
N ALA A 82 -10.13 21.08 -7.91
CA ALA A 82 -11.09 21.62 -8.86
C ALA A 82 -10.85 21.13 -10.28
N THR A 83 -9.59 20.86 -10.64
CA THR A 83 -9.19 20.59 -12.04
C THR A 83 -8.58 19.24 -12.29
N GLY A 84 -8.19 18.48 -11.25
CA GLY A 84 -7.47 17.23 -11.36
C GLY A 84 -6.03 17.36 -11.86
N LYS A 85 -5.49 18.57 -11.95
CA LYS A 85 -4.11 18.79 -12.39
C LYS A 85 -3.12 18.42 -11.32
N LEU A 86 -2.03 17.74 -11.71
CA LEU A 86 -0.93 17.42 -10.79
C LEU A 86 -0.30 18.72 -10.27
N LEU A 87 -0.29 18.88 -8.95
CA LEU A 87 0.41 19.95 -8.23
C LEU A 87 1.84 19.54 -7.93
N TRP A 88 2.00 18.39 -7.29
CA TRP A 88 3.30 17.81 -6.99
C TRP A 88 3.23 16.29 -6.85
N GLU A 89 4.40 15.66 -6.99
CA GLU A 89 4.62 14.24 -6.83
C GLU A 89 5.96 14.02 -6.15
N LYS A 90 6.04 13.06 -5.22
CA LYS A 90 7.29 12.66 -4.57
C LYS A 90 7.40 11.15 -4.57
N LYS A 91 8.57 10.63 -4.95
CA LYS A 91 8.89 9.22 -4.79
C LYS A 91 8.97 8.86 -3.31
N ARG A 92 8.61 7.63 -3.00
CA ARG A 92 8.65 7.10 -1.64
C ARG A 92 9.47 5.81 -1.63
N GLU A 93 10.06 5.53 -0.48
CA GLU A 93 10.62 4.22 -0.18
C GLU A 93 9.53 3.43 0.54
N SER A 94 8.69 2.77 -0.23
CA SER A 94 7.59 1.97 0.29
C SER A 94 7.45 0.67 -0.51
N ARG A 95 6.87 -0.34 0.14
CA ARG A 95 6.61 -1.64 -0.48
C ARG A 95 5.19 -2.03 -0.13
N SER A 96 4.21 -1.63 -0.96
CA SER A 96 2.80 -1.91 -0.73
C SER A 96 2.28 -1.44 0.63
N GLY A 97 2.06 -0.15 0.77
CA GLY A 97 1.34 0.44 1.89
C GLY A 97 -0.17 0.42 1.65
N PHE A 98 -0.96 0.13 2.69
CA PHE A 98 -2.42 0.08 2.66
C PHE A 98 -3.06 1.15 3.55
N GLY A 99 -2.26 1.87 4.34
CA GLY A 99 -2.71 2.92 5.24
C GLY A 99 -3.07 4.21 4.51
N THR A 100 -4.24 4.76 4.78
CA THR A 100 -4.64 6.09 4.29
C THR A 100 -3.91 7.17 5.07
N PRO A 101 -3.41 8.25 4.43
CA PRO A 101 -2.77 9.35 5.15
C PRO A 101 -3.79 10.17 5.94
N ALA A 102 -3.31 10.92 6.93
CA ALA A 102 -4.13 11.84 7.71
C ALA A 102 -3.73 13.31 7.46
N VAL A 103 -4.74 14.19 7.44
CA VAL A 103 -4.53 15.63 7.40
C VAL A 103 -4.24 16.13 8.82
N TRP A 104 -3.11 16.77 9.02
CA TRP A 104 -2.71 17.34 10.31
C TRP A 104 -2.58 18.85 10.23
N GLN A 105 -3.48 19.56 10.88
CA GLN A 105 -3.38 21.00 11.04
C GLN A 105 -2.39 21.33 12.16
N THR A 106 -1.29 21.97 11.80
CA THR A 106 -0.25 22.39 12.74
C THR A 106 -0.09 23.91 12.74
N PRO A 107 0.56 24.51 13.75
CA PRO A 107 0.88 25.93 13.73
C PRO A 107 1.76 26.36 12.55
N ALA A 108 2.48 25.43 11.93
CA ALA A 108 3.34 25.65 10.77
C ALA A 108 2.62 25.43 9.42
N GLY A 109 1.32 25.15 9.43
CA GLY A 109 0.52 24.88 8.24
C GLY A 109 -0.08 23.47 8.22
N ILE A 110 -0.75 23.14 7.14
CA ILE A 110 -1.38 21.82 6.95
C ILE A 110 -0.32 20.83 6.47
N GLN A 111 -0.24 19.72 7.16
CA GLN A 111 0.67 18.62 6.83
C GLN A 111 -0.10 17.33 6.57
N ILE A 112 0.51 16.44 5.82
CA ILE A 112 0.00 15.11 5.53
C ILE A 112 0.86 14.10 6.28
N ALA A 113 0.28 13.44 7.29
CA ALA A 113 0.94 12.34 7.98
C ALA A 113 0.73 11.05 7.17
N ALA A 114 1.77 10.63 6.49
CA ALA A 114 1.75 9.53 5.54
C ALA A 114 2.46 8.30 6.09
N PRO A 115 1.73 7.25 6.53
CA PRO A 115 2.35 6.01 6.94
C PRO A 115 3.01 5.31 5.73
N GLY A 116 4.10 4.60 5.98
CA GLY A 116 4.86 3.89 4.96
C GLY A 116 5.61 2.70 5.53
N TYR A 117 6.47 2.12 4.72
CA TYR A 117 7.30 0.98 5.10
C TYR A 117 8.38 1.42 6.11
N GLY A 118 8.30 0.88 7.34
CA GLY A 118 9.28 1.16 8.40
C GLY A 118 9.27 2.59 8.95
N ARG A 119 8.55 3.52 8.35
CA ARG A 119 8.54 4.92 8.76
C ARG A 119 7.23 5.64 8.45
N MET A 120 6.97 6.72 9.16
CA MET A 120 5.92 7.69 8.84
C MET A 120 6.57 9.01 8.44
N ILE A 121 6.06 9.66 7.40
CA ILE A 121 6.59 10.92 6.90
C ILE A 121 5.50 11.99 6.95
N GLY A 122 5.86 13.16 7.44
CA GLY A 122 5.03 14.38 7.35
C GLY A 122 5.41 15.21 6.15
N TYR A 123 4.47 15.41 5.23
CA TYR A 123 4.65 16.26 4.05
C TYR A 123 3.88 17.56 4.20
N ASP A 124 4.43 18.66 3.68
CA ASP A 124 3.69 19.89 3.47
C ASP A 124 2.59 19.67 2.42
N LEU A 125 1.35 20.07 2.71
CA LEU A 125 0.23 19.84 1.81
C LEU A 125 0.41 20.53 0.45
N GLN A 126 0.97 21.76 0.44
CA GLN A 126 1.03 22.58 -0.77
C GLN A 126 2.25 22.28 -1.64
N THR A 127 3.38 21.87 -1.03
CA THR A 127 4.64 21.69 -1.76
C THR A 127 5.10 20.24 -1.86
N GLY A 128 4.56 19.36 -1.02
CA GLY A 128 5.01 17.99 -0.88
C GLY A 128 6.40 17.85 -0.23
N ASP A 129 6.93 18.91 0.35
CA ASP A 129 8.23 18.84 1.01
C ASP A 129 8.11 18.09 2.33
N GLU A 130 9.08 17.19 2.56
CA GLU A 130 9.17 16.48 3.84
C GLU A 130 9.48 17.46 4.96
N LYS A 131 8.68 17.46 6.01
CA LYS A 131 8.85 18.28 7.21
C LYS A 131 9.47 17.50 8.36
N TRP A 132 9.14 16.22 8.46
CA TRP A 132 9.62 15.30 9.49
C TRP A 132 9.40 13.85 9.07
N HIS A 133 10.10 12.97 9.72
CA HIS A 133 9.79 11.53 9.68
C HIS A 133 10.03 10.88 11.05
N VAL A 134 9.42 9.73 11.26
CA VAL A 134 9.59 8.86 12.41
C VAL A 134 9.86 7.45 11.91
N GLU A 135 10.97 6.88 12.36
CA GLU A 135 11.38 5.52 12.07
C GLU A 135 10.75 4.52 13.06
N GLY A 136 10.91 3.22 12.80
CA GLY A 136 10.42 2.16 13.69
C GLY A 136 8.94 1.85 13.50
N MET A 137 8.35 2.22 12.36
CA MET A 137 6.98 1.86 12.01
C MET A 137 6.90 0.42 11.47
N PRO A 138 5.71 -0.19 11.48
CA PRO A 138 5.50 -1.50 10.87
C PRO A 138 5.93 -1.55 9.41
N SER A 139 6.39 -2.72 8.96
CA SER A 139 6.74 -2.96 7.56
C SER A 139 5.51 -2.94 6.62
N ALA A 140 4.34 -3.27 7.13
CA ALA A 140 3.06 -3.18 6.41
C ALA A 140 2.12 -2.22 7.14
N SER A 141 2.00 -1.00 6.63
CA SER A 141 1.11 0.02 7.18
C SER A 141 -0.30 -0.18 6.66
N CYS A 142 -1.22 -0.66 7.50
CA CYS A 142 -2.63 -0.88 7.14
C CYS A 142 -3.58 0.09 7.84
N THR A 143 -3.11 0.82 8.85
CA THR A 143 -3.93 1.72 9.66
C THR A 143 -3.80 3.17 9.20
N THR A 144 -4.85 3.92 9.43
CA THR A 144 -4.88 5.37 9.20
C THR A 144 -4.44 6.08 10.49
N PRO A 145 -3.48 7.03 10.44
CA PRO A 145 -3.18 7.89 11.58
C PRO A 145 -4.41 8.71 11.98
N ILE A 146 -4.57 8.98 13.26
CA ILE A 146 -5.64 9.84 13.77
C ILE A 146 -5.08 11.07 14.45
N ILE A 147 -5.79 12.20 14.31
CA ILE A 147 -5.43 13.47 14.93
C ILE A 147 -6.47 13.80 15.98
N VAL A 148 -6.03 13.98 17.24
CA VAL A 148 -6.88 14.35 18.37
C VAL A 148 -6.19 15.45 19.17
N ASP A 149 -6.85 16.55 19.38
CA ASP A 149 -6.33 17.70 20.16
C ASP A 149 -4.93 18.15 19.71
N GLY A 150 -4.70 18.18 18.39
CA GLY A 150 -3.42 18.57 17.81
C GLY A 150 -2.31 17.52 17.90
N ASN A 151 -2.59 16.35 18.48
CA ASN A 151 -1.66 15.24 18.59
C ASN A 151 -1.93 14.18 17.51
N LEU A 152 -0.84 13.63 16.97
CA LEU A 152 -0.89 12.52 16.02
C LEU A 152 -0.74 11.20 16.77
N PHE A 153 -1.69 10.30 16.56
CA PHE A 153 -1.65 8.93 17.08
C PHE A 153 -1.60 7.94 15.91
N TYR A 154 -0.74 6.97 16.05
CA TYR A 154 -0.62 5.88 15.10
C TYR A 154 -0.41 4.57 15.82
N ALA A 155 -1.10 3.52 15.39
CA ALA A 155 -0.90 2.18 15.86
C ALA A 155 -0.75 1.26 14.65
N GLY A 156 0.22 0.38 14.70
CA GLY A 156 0.45 -0.61 13.67
C GLY A 156 0.94 -1.89 14.29
N TRP A 157 0.88 -2.96 13.52
CA TRP A 157 1.41 -4.25 13.90
C TRP A 157 2.40 -4.74 12.85
N SER A 158 3.50 -5.30 13.30
CA SER A 158 4.45 -6.00 12.44
C SER A 158 4.95 -7.22 13.19
N PRO A 159 5.11 -8.37 12.53
CA PRO A 159 5.69 -9.55 13.14
C PRO A 159 7.20 -9.47 13.38
N GLY A 160 7.86 -8.33 13.13
CA GLY A 160 9.30 -8.17 13.28
C GLY A 160 9.77 -6.73 13.32
N ASP A 161 11.04 -6.52 13.65
CA ASP A 161 11.73 -5.24 13.63
C ASP A 161 11.92 -4.79 12.17
N PRO A 162 11.64 -3.51 11.81
CA PRO A 162 11.98 -2.96 10.50
C PRO A 162 13.48 -3.04 10.16
N GLU A 163 14.34 -3.04 11.16
CA GLU A 163 15.79 -3.26 10.99
C GLU A 163 16.14 -4.73 10.76
N GLU A 164 15.34 -5.66 11.25
CA GLU A 164 15.34 -7.02 10.79
C GLU A 164 14.66 -7.02 9.41
N LYS A 165 15.43 -6.70 8.39
CA LYS A 165 15.17 -6.77 6.95
C LYS A 165 13.90 -7.59 6.62
N GLY A 166 12.71 -7.05 6.83
CA GLY A 166 11.39 -7.59 6.52
C GLY A 166 11.20 -9.09 6.77
N PHE A 167 9.99 -9.57 6.69
CA PHE A 167 9.74 -11.01 6.62
C PHE A 167 10.65 -11.60 5.52
N LYS A 168 11.78 -12.16 5.92
CA LYS A 168 12.61 -12.92 5.01
C LYS A 168 11.88 -14.23 4.76
N MET A 169 11.48 -14.42 3.54
CA MET A 169 11.16 -15.77 3.10
C MET A 169 12.33 -16.68 3.52
N PRO A 170 12.07 -17.80 4.17
CA PRO A 170 13.13 -18.72 4.53
C PRO A 170 13.88 -19.15 3.27
N GLU A 171 15.15 -19.48 3.41
CA GLU A 171 15.88 -20.18 2.36
C GLU A 171 15.05 -21.39 1.90
N PHE A 172 14.93 -21.62 0.60
CA PHE A 172 14.11 -22.71 0.07
C PHE A 172 14.45 -24.07 0.70
N ALA A 173 15.73 -24.33 0.87
CA ALA A 173 16.19 -25.55 1.56
C ALA A 173 15.77 -25.65 3.03
N ALA A 174 15.51 -24.52 3.70
CA ALA A 174 15.00 -24.52 5.07
C ALA A 174 13.47 -24.77 5.06
N LEU A 175 12.76 -24.18 4.10
CA LEU A 175 11.32 -24.41 3.91
C LEU A 175 11.01 -25.89 3.64
N LEU A 176 11.77 -26.54 2.76
CA LEU A 176 11.61 -27.98 2.45
C LEU A 176 11.80 -28.89 3.67
N LYS A 177 12.60 -28.45 4.65
CA LYS A 177 12.82 -29.19 5.90
C LYS A 177 11.79 -28.86 6.98
N GLU A 178 11.12 -27.75 6.87
CA GLU A 178 10.11 -27.33 7.85
C GLU A 178 8.93 -28.29 7.82
N ASN A 179 8.57 -28.84 8.99
CA ASN A 179 7.46 -29.79 9.13
C ASN A 179 7.47 -30.97 8.12
N ASN A 180 8.65 -31.33 7.62
CA ASN A 180 8.79 -32.35 6.58
C ASN A 180 7.98 -31.99 5.30
N ALA A 181 8.12 -30.74 4.88
CA ALA A 181 7.35 -30.18 3.75
C ALA A 181 7.67 -30.90 2.44
N ASP A 182 8.91 -31.24 2.17
CA ASP A 182 9.32 -32.09 1.03
C ASP A 182 9.24 -33.57 1.48
N ALA A 183 8.06 -34.13 1.41
CA ALA A 183 7.79 -35.48 1.93
C ALA A 183 8.35 -36.59 1.02
N ASP A 184 8.38 -36.35 -0.28
CA ASP A 184 8.90 -37.30 -1.26
C ASP A 184 10.38 -37.09 -1.60
N GLN A 185 11.01 -36.03 -1.03
CA GLN A 185 12.43 -35.69 -1.16
C GLN A 185 12.86 -35.43 -2.61
N ASP A 186 11.96 -34.87 -3.41
CA ASP A 186 12.26 -34.54 -4.81
C ASP A 186 12.93 -33.17 -4.96
N GLY A 187 13.05 -32.39 -3.86
CA GLY A 187 13.68 -31.07 -3.84
C GLY A 187 12.79 -29.95 -4.36
N SER A 188 11.52 -30.20 -4.53
CA SER A 188 10.48 -29.23 -4.87
C SER A 188 9.37 -29.23 -3.81
N LEU A 189 8.46 -28.27 -3.86
CA LEU A 189 7.32 -28.23 -2.96
C LEU A 189 6.04 -28.29 -3.80
N SER A 190 5.36 -29.43 -3.77
CA SER A 190 4.07 -29.57 -4.43
C SER A 190 2.96 -28.86 -3.67
N LYS A 191 1.83 -28.61 -4.34
CA LYS A 191 0.66 -27.98 -3.72
C LYS A 191 0.10 -28.79 -2.54
N GLN A 192 0.25 -30.12 -2.56
CA GLN A 192 -0.16 -30.96 -1.45
C GLN A 192 0.78 -30.82 -0.25
N GLU A 193 2.07 -30.77 -0.49
CA GLU A 193 3.11 -30.61 0.53
C GLU A 193 3.07 -29.22 1.17
N SER A 194 2.73 -28.20 0.41
CA SER A 194 2.62 -26.82 0.91
C SER A 194 1.53 -26.64 1.97
N GLN A 195 0.56 -27.58 2.09
CA GLN A 195 -0.56 -27.46 3.02
C GLN A 195 -0.15 -27.34 4.50
N ASN A 196 1.03 -27.83 4.86
CA ASN A 196 1.58 -27.76 6.20
C ASN A 196 2.69 -26.71 6.34
N SER A 197 2.90 -25.89 5.33
CA SER A 197 3.92 -24.84 5.32
C SER A 197 3.30 -23.44 5.42
N MET A 198 4.14 -22.46 5.75
CA MET A 198 3.73 -21.05 5.83
C MET A 198 3.28 -20.45 4.47
N ILE A 199 3.63 -21.09 3.36
CA ILE A 199 3.30 -20.60 2.01
C ILE A 199 2.02 -21.19 1.44
N LYS A 200 1.27 -21.96 2.22
CA LYS A 200 0.03 -22.60 1.78
C LYS A 200 -0.89 -21.64 1.01
N ASP A 201 -1.09 -20.45 1.56
CA ASP A 201 -2.00 -19.45 1.00
C ASP A 201 -1.35 -18.63 -0.13
N PHE A 202 -0.05 -18.79 -0.34
CA PHE A 202 0.73 -18.09 -1.37
C PHE A 202 1.27 -19.03 -2.46
N PHE A 203 0.94 -20.30 -2.41
CA PHE A 203 1.46 -21.33 -3.34
C PHE A 203 1.27 -20.92 -4.80
N ASP A 204 0.04 -20.57 -5.19
CA ASP A 204 -0.31 -20.25 -6.58
C ASP A 204 0.37 -18.93 -7.07
N ASN A 205 0.92 -18.13 -6.18
CA ASN A 205 1.69 -16.92 -6.52
C ASN A 205 3.17 -17.24 -6.74
N GLN A 206 3.68 -18.26 -6.08
CA GLN A 206 5.07 -18.69 -6.19
C GLN A 206 5.28 -19.69 -7.33
N ASP A 207 4.28 -20.54 -7.63
CA ASP A 207 4.26 -21.42 -8.79
C ASP A 207 4.07 -20.61 -10.07
N ALA A 208 5.17 -20.01 -10.55
CA ALA A 208 5.16 -19.06 -11.66
C ALA A 208 4.85 -19.72 -13.00
N ASN A 209 5.31 -20.95 -13.20
CA ASN A 209 5.11 -21.72 -14.42
C ASN A 209 3.78 -22.52 -14.41
N LYS A 210 3.09 -22.59 -13.25
CA LYS A 210 1.81 -23.30 -13.02
C LYS A 210 1.86 -24.80 -13.27
N ASP A 211 2.98 -25.42 -12.95
CA ASP A 211 3.15 -26.86 -13.07
C ASP A 211 2.71 -27.64 -11.81
N GLY A 212 2.31 -26.93 -10.75
CA GLY A 212 1.84 -27.48 -9.50
C GLY A 212 2.95 -27.77 -8.49
N LYS A 213 4.15 -27.27 -8.75
CA LYS A 213 5.32 -27.38 -7.89
C LYS A 213 6.02 -26.03 -7.78
N ILE A 214 6.66 -25.78 -6.65
CA ILE A 214 7.60 -24.65 -6.46
C ILE A 214 8.99 -25.23 -6.41
N THR A 215 9.86 -24.71 -7.25
CA THR A 215 11.29 -25.06 -7.32
C THR A 215 12.14 -23.92 -6.76
N LEU A 216 13.44 -24.15 -6.58
CA LEU A 216 14.38 -23.12 -6.16
C LEU A 216 14.40 -21.92 -7.10
N ASP A 217 14.30 -22.17 -8.42
CA ASP A 217 14.32 -21.10 -9.44
C ASP A 217 13.08 -20.21 -9.38
N GLU A 218 11.97 -20.69 -8.83
CA GLU A 218 10.73 -19.94 -8.63
C GLU A 218 10.66 -19.25 -7.26
N TRP A 219 11.53 -19.70 -6.33
CA TRP A 219 11.60 -19.16 -4.97
C TRP A 219 12.44 -17.88 -4.88
N ASP A 220 13.46 -17.71 -5.70
CA ASP A 220 14.37 -16.57 -5.76
C ASP A 220 13.78 -15.41 -6.59
#